data_17da0bd86c15c9a956352065dc909071
#
_entry.id   17da0bd86c15c9a956352065dc909071
#
_cell.length_a   1.000
_cell.length_b   1.000
_cell.length_c   1.000
_cell.angle_alpha   90.00
_cell.angle_beta   90.00
_cell.angle_gamma   90.00
#
_symmetry.space_group_name_H-M   'P 1'
#
loop_
_entity.id
_entity.type
_entity.pdbx_description
1 polymer ?
#
loop_
_entity_poly.entity_id
_entity_poly.type
_entity_poly.pdbx_seq_one_letter_code
_entity_poly.pdbx_strand_id
1 'polypeptide(L)'
;MAILELRKVSKSYGDGAARTEVLKDIDLSVETGEFVAIVGFSGSGKTTLMSIIAGLIAADSGEALLNGKPIDGPGPDRGLVFQSYSLMPWLTVRGNVALAVDTVFAKESRKERLARTDKYIAMVGLGHAADRRPSELSGGMRQRVAVARALAMNPQILLLDEPLSALDALTRAKLQDEIEQIWEQDRKTVILITNDVDEAILLADRIIPLTPGPNATLGPAFKVEMPRPRDRSAMNSSPAFKRLRARITQYLLDLGIERSGEDDGTLALPDVTPITQRPDPKLPAAYRDAARSGITKGYVEFSAVRKVFPTPKGPLTVVDGFDLKIEKGEFISLIGHSGCGKSIVLSMIAGLTEVSTGVIVLDGKEVASAGPDRAVVFQAPSLMPWLTARENVALGVDRVFPHASAAERRDIVSYYLARVGLADAMDRRASDLSNGMKQRVGIARAFALSPKLLLLDEPFGMLDSLTRWELQEVLMDVWKRTQVTAICVTHDVDEAILLADKVVMMTNGPNARIGHVMPVDLPRPRTRRALLDHPDYYRYRQELLDFLEEYEGGAKPKPAQAA
;
A
#
# COMPACT_ATOMS: atom_id res chain seq x y z
N MET A 1 -8.52 30.71 -17.95
CA MET A 1 -9.44 31.42 -17.00
C MET A 1 -9.72 30.46 -15.86
N ALA A 2 -9.48 30.89 -14.63
CA ALA A 2 -9.68 30.01 -13.49
C ALA A 2 -11.15 29.58 -13.37
N ILE A 3 -11.41 28.28 -13.36
CA ILE A 3 -12.75 27.73 -13.16
C ILE A 3 -13.05 27.55 -11.67
N LEU A 4 -12.02 27.20 -10.87
CA LEU A 4 -12.12 27.06 -9.42
C LEU A 4 -11.11 28.00 -8.74
N GLU A 5 -11.57 28.72 -7.74
CA GLU A 5 -10.73 29.55 -6.88
C GLU A 5 -11.07 29.32 -5.41
N LEU A 6 -10.06 29.02 -4.61
CA LEU A 6 -10.12 29.04 -3.15
C LEU A 6 -9.26 30.22 -2.68
N ARG A 7 -9.82 31.07 -1.83
CA ARG A 7 -9.15 32.27 -1.29
C ARG A 7 -9.16 32.22 0.22
N LYS A 8 -8.00 31.94 0.82
CA LYS A 8 -7.77 31.84 2.26
C LYS A 8 -8.79 30.95 2.99
N VAL A 9 -9.09 29.81 2.36
CA VAL A 9 -10.06 28.86 2.91
C VAL A 9 -9.47 28.16 4.12
N SER A 10 -10.16 28.23 5.27
CA SER A 10 -9.80 27.50 6.48
C SER A 10 -10.96 26.66 7.01
N LYS A 11 -10.62 25.56 7.70
CA LYS A 11 -11.59 24.62 8.29
C LYS A 11 -11.08 24.01 9.57
N SER A 12 -11.93 24.05 10.61
CA SER A 12 -11.69 23.44 11.92
C SER A 12 -12.79 22.45 12.27
N TYR A 13 -12.48 21.51 13.15
CA TYR A 13 -13.43 20.57 13.74
C TYR A 13 -13.29 20.55 15.26
N GLY A 14 -14.36 20.15 15.96
CA GLY A 14 -14.45 20.13 17.42
C GLY A 14 -14.86 21.46 18.03
N ASP A 15 -15.15 21.45 19.34
CA ASP A 15 -15.62 22.60 20.08
C ASP A 15 -14.68 22.98 21.24
N GLY A 16 -14.61 24.27 21.57
CA GLY A 16 -13.85 24.79 22.71
C GLY A 16 -12.36 24.42 22.64
N ALA A 17 -11.83 23.85 23.73
CA ALA A 17 -10.42 23.49 23.86
C ALA A 17 -10.00 22.28 22.95
N ALA A 18 -10.97 21.54 22.44
CA ALA A 18 -10.73 20.42 21.51
C ALA A 18 -10.83 20.84 20.03
N ARG A 19 -10.99 22.12 19.74
CA ARG A 19 -11.06 22.65 18.38
C ARG A 19 -9.70 22.50 17.70
N THR A 20 -9.68 21.80 16.57
CA THR A 20 -8.48 21.57 15.76
C THR A 20 -8.68 22.20 14.39
N GLU A 21 -7.82 23.13 14.01
CA GLU A 21 -7.79 23.70 12.67
C GLU A 21 -7.11 22.69 11.73
N VAL A 22 -7.88 22.10 10.82
CA VAL A 22 -7.39 21.07 9.89
C VAL A 22 -6.76 21.70 8.67
N LEU A 23 -7.44 22.70 8.07
CA LEU A 23 -6.94 23.45 6.92
C LEU A 23 -6.81 24.93 7.31
N LYS A 24 -5.73 25.55 6.87
CA LYS A 24 -5.43 26.95 7.16
C LYS A 24 -5.01 27.69 5.90
N ASP A 25 -5.67 28.83 5.64
CA ASP A 25 -5.34 29.78 4.57
C ASP A 25 -5.03 29.12 3.22
N ILE A 26 -5.91 28.21 2.78
CA ILE A 26 -5.77 27.53 1.50
C ILE A 26 -6.07 28.49 0.35
N ASP A 27 -5.05 28.76 -0.48
CA ASP A 27 -5.17 29.48 -1.73
C ASP A 27 -4.93 28.52 -2.91
N LEU A 28 -5.94 28.35 -3.78
CA LEU A 28 -5.86 27.47 -4.95
C LEU A 28 -6.59 28.09 -6.14
N SER A 29 -5.94 28.11 -7.27
CA SER A 29 -6.57 28.47 -8.55
C SER A 29 -6.36 27.34 -9.54
N VAL A 30 -7.44 26.88 -10.19
CA VAL A 30 -7.43 25.80 -11.19
C VAL A 30 -8.01 26.32 -12.50
N GLU A 31 -7.27 26.15 -13.59
CA GLU A 31 -7.70 26.59 -14.91
C GLU A 31 -8.66 25.58 -15.57
N THR A 32 -9.50 26.08 -16.50
CA THR A 32 -10.41 25.21 -17.26
C THR A 32 -9.63 24.18 -18.07
N GLY A 33 -9.97 22.90 -17.94
CA GLY A 33 -9.33 21.78 -18.61
C GLY A 33 -8.01 21.34 -17.97
N GLU A 34 -7.57 21.95 -16.86
CA GLU A 34 -6.37 21.57 -16.13
C GLU A 34 -6.62 20.30 -15.28
N PHE A 35 -5.64 19.41 -15.27
CA PHE A 35 -5.61 18.25 -14.37
C PHE A 35 -4.64 18.55 -13.21
N VAL A 36 -5.17 18.79 -12.01
CA VAL A 36 -4.39 19.08 -10.80
C VAL A 36 -4.40 17.87 -9.87
N ALA A 37 -3.23 17.43 -9.41
CA ALA A 37 -3.11 16.44 -8.34
C ALA A 37 -2.74 17.12 -7.01
N ILE A 38 -3.41 16.75 -5.93
CA ILE A 38 -3.07 17.14 -4.55
C ILE A 38 -2.52 15.91 -3.86
N VAL A 39 -1.26 15.98 -3.43
CA VAL A 39 -0.56 14.90 -2.73
C VAL A 39 -0.28 15.30 -1.28
N GLY A 40 -0.25 14.36 -0.33
CA GLY A 40 0.03 14.73 1.06
C GLY A 40 -0.23 13.60 2.05
N PHE A 41 0.07 13.85 3.31
CA PHE A 41 -0.01 12.89 4.41
C PHE A 41 -1.45 12.45 4.73
N SER A 42 -1.59 11.24 5.28
CA SER A 42 -2.87 10.83 5.86
C SER A 42 -3.24 11.76 7.01
N GLY A 43 -4.51 12.15 7.06
CA GLY A 43 -4.98 13.11 8.07
C GLY A 43 -4.56 14.57 7.83
N SER A 44 -3.92 14.90 6.70
CA SER A 44 -3.59 16.31 6.36
C SER A 44 -4.80 17.16 5.95
N GLY A 45 -5.99 16.58 5.85
CA GLY A 45 -7.19 17.32 5.46
C GLY A 45 -7.53 17.28 3.96
N LYS A 46 -6.92 16.40 3.15
CA LYS A 46 -7.20 16.27 1.71
C LYS A 46 -8.68 16.04 1.41
N THR A 47 -9.30 15.07 2.08
CA THR A 47 -10.75 14.80 1.96
C THR A 47 -11.60 15.97 2.45
N THR A 48 -11.14 16.72 3.48
CA THR A 48 -11.80 17.96 3.93
C THR A 48 -11.77 19.01 2.83
N LEU A 49 -10.60 19.23 2.21
CA LEU A 49 -10.45 20.17 1.10
C LEU A 49 -11.34 19.76 -0.09
N MET A 50 -11.34 18.48 -0.45
CA MET A 50 -12.21 17.94 -1.51
C MET A 50 -13.70 18.15 -1.19
N SER A 51 -14.09 17.95 0.07
CA SER A 51 -15.47 18.12 0.53
C SER A 51 -15.91 19.58 0.48
N ILE A 52 -15.02 20.54 0.73
CA ILE A 52 -15.30 21.97 0.56
C ILE A 52 -15.51 22.30 -0.92
N ILE A 53 -14.61 21.83 -1.80
CA ILE A 53 -14.73 22.05 -3.26
C ILE A 53 -16.01 21.39 -3.79
N ALA A 54 -16.39 20.21 -3.30
CA ALA A 54 -17.64 19.54 -3.66
C ALA A 54 -18.90 20.25 -3.12
N GLY A 55 -18.74 21.18 -2.16
CA GLY A 55 -19.85 21.85 -1.49
C GLY A 55 -20.57 20.97 -0.47
N LEU A 56 -19.93 19.87 -0.01
CA LEU A 56 -20.49 18.98 1.02
C LEU A 56 -20.34 19.55 2.43
N ILE A 57 -19.30 20.35 2.65
CA ILE A 57 -19.06 21.07 3.90
C ILE A 57 -18.71 22.53 3.58
N ALA A 58 -19.14 23.46 4.42
CA ALA A 58 -18.78 24.87 4.31
C ALA A 58 -17.39 25.12 4.93
N ALA A 59 -16.63 26.05 4.35
CA ALA A 59 -15.45 26.61 4.99
C ALA A 59 -15.84 27.43 6.23
N ASP A 60 -14.95 27.52 7.22
CA ASP A 60 -15.15 28.37 8.39
C ASP A 60 -14.76 29.82 8.08
N SER A 61 -13.80 30.04 7.20
CA SER A 61 -13.39 31.35 6.69
C SER A 61 -12.85 31.22 5.26
N GLY A 62 -12.73 32.36 4.58
CA GLY A 62 -12.32 32.43 3.18
C GLY A 62 -13.46 32.17 2.19
N GLU A 63 -13.15 32.09 0.92
CA GLU A 63 -14.12 31.93 -0.17
C GLU A 63 -13.75 30.76 -1.08
N ALA A 64 -14.73 29.92 -1.41
CA ALA A 64 -14.63 28.90 -2.44
C ALA A 64 -15.54 29.28 -3.62
N LEU A 65 -14.97 29.48 -4.80
CA LEU A 65 -15.68 29.99 -5.97
C LEU A 65 -15.57 29.01 -7.14
N LEU A 66 -16.69 28.76 -7.81
CA LEU A 66 -16.74 28.03 -9.09
C LEU A 66 -17.26 28.99 -10.18
N ASN A 67 -16.47 29.22 -11.23
CA ASN A 67 -16.77 30.22 -12.26
C ASN A 67 -17.11 31.61 -11.66
N GLY A 68 -16.40 32.02 -10.62
CA GLY A 68 -16.60 33.27 -9.90
C GLY A 68 -17.85 33.33 -9.02
N LYS A 69 -18.58 32.22 -8.83
CA LYS A 69 -19.75 32.12 -7.95
C LYS A 69 -19.42 31.33 -6.70
N PRO A 70 -19.90 31.75 -5.52
CA PRO A 70 -19.69 30.99 -4.29
C PRO A 70 -20.22 29.55 -4.40
N ILE A 71 -19.51 28.63 -3.75
CA ILE A 71 -19.94 27.24 -3.59
C ILE A 71 -20.75 27.13 -2.30
N ASP A 72 -22.06 27.25 -2.43
CA ASP A 72 -22.99 27.25 -1.27
C ASP A 72 -23.54 25.84 -0.94
N GLY A 73 -23.26 24.85 -1.78
CA GLY A 73 -23.73 23.47 -1.58
C GLY A 73 -23.31 22.54 -2.71
N PRO A 74 -23.69 21.23 -2.65
CA PRO A 74 -23.42 20.28 -3.70
C PRO A 74 -24.18 20.62 -4.97
N GLY A 75 -23.58 20.39 -6.14
CA GLY A 75 -24.19 20.69 -7.43
C GLY A 75 -23.79 19.69 -8.52
N PRO A 76 -24.58 19.58 -9.60
CA PRO A 76 -24.30 18.68 -10.73
C PRO A 76 -23.11 19.13 -11.59
N ASP A 77 -22.64 20.35 -11.39
CA ASP A 77 -21.45 20.94 -12.02
C ASP A 77 -20.13 20.33 -11.50
N ARG A 78 -20.19 19.59 -10.39
CA ARG A 78 -19.07 18.88 -9.76
C ARG A 78 -19.37 17.40 -9.60
N GLY A 79 -18.63 16.56 -10.32
CA GLY A 79 -18.71 15.11 -10.18
C GLY A 79 -17.72 14.63 -9.14
N LEU A 80 -18.17 13.94 -8.10
CA LEU A 80 -17.30 13.43 -7.03
C LEU A 80 -17.25 11.90 -7.07
N VAL A 81 -16.03 11.38 -7.08
CA VAL A 81 -15.71 9.95 -6.89
C VAL A 81 -15.05 9.78 -5.54
N PHE A 82 -15.73 9.10 -4.63
CA PHE A 82 -15.27 8.85 -3.27
C PHE A 82 -14.30 7.67 -3.21
N GLN A 83 -13.42 7.64 -2.23
CA GLN A 83 -12.52 6.55 -1.92
C GLN A 83 -13.27 5.21 -1.70
N SER A 84 -14.45 5.23 -1.07
CA SER A 84 -15.27 4.07 -0.72
C SER A 84 -16.30 3.67 -1.77
N TYR A 85 -16.15 4.08 -3.04
CA TYR A 85 -17.06 3.84 -4.18
C TYR A 85 -18.47 4.44 -4.02
N SER A 86 -19.04 4.45 -2.83
CA SER A 86 -20.39 4.96 -2.48
C SER A 86 -21.49 4.50 -3.44
N LEU A 87 -21.46 3.23 -3.85
CA LEU A 87 -22.50 2.63 -4.69
C LEU A 87 -23.68 2.19 -3.84
N MET A 88 -24.90 2.33 -4.40
CA MET A 88 -26.12 1.80 -3.80
C MET A 88 -26.12 0.27 -3.95
N PRO A 89 -25.99 -0.51 -2.85
CA PRO A 89 -25.78 -1.96 -2.95
C PRO A 89 -26.99 -2.72 -3.49
N TRP A 90 -28.18 -2.14 -3.41
CA TRP A 90 -29.43 -2.71 -3.96
C TRP A 90 -29.68 -2.40 -5.44
N LEU A 91 -28.93 -1.47 -6.04
CA LEU A 91 -29.02 -1.13 -7.46
C LEU A 91 -28.00 -1.92 -8.28
N THR A 92 -28.31 -2.17 -9.54
CA THR A 92 -27.37 -2.71 -10.52
C THR A 92 -26.37 -1.63 -10.94
N VAL A 93 -25.34 -1.99 -11.74
CA VAL A 93 -24.44 -1.03 -12.38
C VAL A 93 -25.25 0.04 -13.13
N ARG A 94 -26.19 -0.40 -13.99
CA ARG A 94 -27.09 0.50 -14.73
C ARG A 94 -27.90 1.39 -13.79
N GLY A 95 -28.47 0.84 -12.73
CA GLY A 95 -29.22 1.59 -11.74
C GLY A 95 -28.40 2.65 -11.00
N ASN A 96 -27.15 2.34 -10.65
CA ASN A 96 -26.24 3.29 -10.00
C ASN A 96 -25.87 4.47 -10.90
N VAL A 97 -25.65 4.24 -12.19
CA VAL A 97 -25.35 5.32 -13.15
C VAL A 97 -26.63 6.09 -13.51
N ALA A 98 -27.75 5.38 -13.72
CA ALA A 98 -29.03 5.99 -14.03
C ALA A 98 -29.53 6.94 -12.93
N LEU A 99 -29.25 6.64 -11.65
CA LEU A 99 -29.63 7.51 -10.53
C LEU A 99 -29.11 8.94 -10.71
N ALA A 100 -27.86 9.10 -11.14
CA ALA A 100 -27.27 10.40 -11.40
C ALA A 100 -27.85 11.05 -12.66
N VAL A 101 -28.01 10.29 -13.74
CA VAL A 101 -28.59 10.78 -15.00
C VAL A 101 -30.04 11.21 -14.82
N ASP A 102 -30.86 10.42 -14.14
CA ASP A 102 -32.28 10.72 -13.91
C ASP A 102 -32.48 11.98 -13.06
N THR A 103 -31.55 12.22 -12.12
CA THR A 103 -31.58 13.41 -11.26
C THR A 103 -31.20 14.68 -12.05
N VAL A 104 -30.11 14.63 -12.81
CA VAL A 104 -29.56 15.80 -13.51
C VAL A 104 -30.34 16.12 -14.78
N PHE A 105 -30.75 15.09 -15.53
CA PHE A 105 -31.41 15.21 -16.82
C PHE A 105 -32.92 14.84 -16.77
N ALA A 106 -33.57 15.20 -15.65
CA ALA A 106 -35.00 14.88 -15.44
C ALA A 106 -35.94 15.39 -16.55
N LYS A 107 -35.51 16.42 -17.30
CA LYS A 107 -36.27 17.00 -18.43
C LYS A 107 -36.09 16.24 -19.76
N GLU A 108 -35.05 15.41 -19.88
CA GLU A 108 -34.80 14.57 -21.05
C GLU A 108 -35.79 13.38 -21.07
N SER A 109 -36.08 12.85 -22.28
CA SER A 109 -36.90 11.66 -22.41
C SER A 109 -36.24 10.44 -21.76
N ARG A 110 -37.04 9.45 -21.35
CA ARG A 110 -36.53 8.20 -20.79
C ARG A 110 -35.52 7.50 -21.73
N LYS A 111 -35.75 7.59 -23.05
CA LYS A 111 -34.88 7.00 -24.06
C LYS A 111 -33.52 7.68 -24.11
N GLU A 112 -33.47 9.00 -24.03
CA GLU A 112 -32.20 9.77 -23.99
C GLU A 112 -31.41 9.50 -22.72
N ARG A 113 -32.05 9.49 -21.56
CA ARG A 113 -31.43 9.17 -20.29
C ARG A 113 -30.85 7.76 -20.26
N LEU A 114 -31.58 6.78 -20.80
CA LEU A 114 -31.08 5.41 -20.92
C LEU A 114 -29.86 5.33 -21.85
N ALA A 115 -29.94 5.98 -23.01
CA ALA A 115 -28.82 6.03 -23.96
C ALA A 115 -27.56 6.68 -23.33
N ARG A 116 -27.75 7.75 -22.55
CA ARG A 116 -26.66 8.39 -21.79
C ARG A 116 -26.06 7.43 -20.75
N THR A 117 -26.92 6.76 -19.99
CA THR A 117 -26.49 5.77 -19.00
C THR A 117 -25.65 4.67 -19.64
N ASP A 118 -26.14 4.07 -20.73
CA ASP A 118 -25.45 2.99 -21.43
C ASP A 118 -24.14 3.46 -22.09
N LYS A 119 -24.10 4.70 -22.61
CA LYS A 119 -22.87 5.32 -23.14
C LYS A 119 -21.75 5.32 -22.09
N TYR A 120 -22.00 5.81 -20.88
CA TYR A 120 -20.98 5.92 -19.85
C TYR A 120 -20.60 4.56 -19.24
N ILE A 121 -21.52 3.60 -19.16
CA ILE A 121 -21.22 2.21 -18.79
C ILE A 121 -20.32 1.55 -19.83
N ALA A 122 -20.57 1.77 -21.12
CA ALA A 122 -19.74 1.27 -22.20
C ALA A 122 -18.34 1.93 -22.20
N MET A 123 -18.27 3.23 -21.93
CA MET A 123 -17.03 4.01 -21.85
C MET A 123 -16.03 3.42 -20.84
N VAL A 124 -16.53 2.92 -19.69
CA VAL A 124 -15.71 2.27 -18.66
C VAL A 124 -15.60 0.74 -18.82
N GLY A 125 -15.98 0.20 -19.99
CA GLY A 125 -15.84 -1.23 -20.31
C GLY A 125 -16.78 -2.17 -19.55
N LEU A 126 -17.86 -1.67 -18.92
CA LEU A 126 -18.75 -2.46 -18.06
C LEU A 126 -20.07 -2.87 -18.72
N GLY A 127 -20.20 -2.78 -20.04
CA GLY A 127 -21.42 -3.19 -20.76
C GLY A 127 -21.85 -4.63 -20.44
N HIS A 128 -20.90 -5.55 -20.31
CA HIS A 128 -21.13 -6.96 -19.97
C HIS A 128 -21.64 -7.20 -18.53
N ALA A 129 -21.51 -6.20 -17.66
CA ALA A 129 -21.87 -6.27 -16.24
C ALA A 129 -22.98 -5.27 -15.86
N ALA A 130 -23.65 -4.65 -16.84
CA ALA A 130 -24.62 -3.56 -16.61
C ALA A 130 -25.75 -3.93 -15.64
N ASP A 131 -26.16 -5.19 -15.61
CA ASP A 131 -27.27 -5.67 -14.79
C ASP A 131 -26.81 -6.38 -13.49
N ARG A 132 -25.49 -6.41 -13.20
CA ARG A 132 -24.93 -6.94 -11.94
C ARG A 132 -25.02 -5.92 -10.82
N ARG A 133 -25.09 -6.42 -9.57
CA ARG A 133 -25.05 -5.61 -8.34
C ARG A 133 -23.63 -5.40 -7.86
N PRO A 134 -23.35 -4.37 -7.03
CA PRO A 134 -22.00 -4.10 -6.49
C PRO A 134 -21.36 -5.29 -5.75
N SER A 135 -22.15 -6.14 -5.09
CA SER A 135 -21.66 -7.36 -4.42
C SER A 135 -21.09 -8.42 -5.38
N GLU A 136 -21.46 -8.37 -6.66
CA GLU A 136 -21.03 -9.30 -7.70
C GLU A 136 -19.84 -8.75 -8.53
N LEU A 137 -19.32 -7.58 -8.14
CA LEU A 137 -18.26 -6.87 -8.85
C LEU A 137 -16.94 -6.93 -8.08
N SER A 138 -15.83 -6.97 -8.82
CA SER A 138 -14.51 -6.73 -8.23
C SER A 138 -14.34 -5.28 -7.75
N GLY A 139 -13.31 -5.00 -6.95
CA GLY A 139 -12.99 -3.64 -6.50
C GLY A 139 -12.83 -2.66 -7.66
N GLY A 140 -12.05 -3.03 -8.67
CA GLY A 140 -11.85 -2.21 -9.87
C GLY A 140 -13.13 -1.98 -10.67
N MET A 141 -14.00 -2.99 -10.80
CA MET A 141 -15.29 -2.80 -11.46
C MET A 141 -16.20 -1.83 -10.69
N ARG A 142 -16.22 -1.91 -9.34
CA ARG A 142 -16.97 -0.95 -8.51
C ARG A 142 -16.46 0.47 -8.70
N GLN A 143 -15.14 0.64 -8.78
CA GLN A 143 -14.54 1.95 -9.03
C GLN A 143 -14.95 2.52 -10.39
N ARG A 144 -14.90 1.71 -11.44
CA ARG A 144 -15.37 2.11 -12.79
C ARG A 144 -16.84 2.55 -12.79
N VAL A 145 -17.69 1.87 -12.02
CA VAL A 145 -19.10 2.30 -11.86
C VAL A 145 -19.19 3.68 -11.22
N ALA A 146 -18.39 3.95 -10.17
CA ALA A 146 -18.38 5.25 -9.51
C ALA A 146 -17.90 6.37 -10.46
N VAL A 147 -16.85 6.11 -11.25
CA VAL A 147 -16.36 7.02 -12.30
C VAL A 147 -17.43 7.26 -13.37
N ALA A 148 -18.04 6.19 -13.89
CA ALA A 148 -19.12 6.31 -14.89
C ALA A 148 -20.30 7.14 -14.38
N ARG A 149 -20.71 6.92 -13.12
CA ARG A 149 -21.77 7.69 -12.46
C ARG A 149 -21.43 9.17 -12.37
N ALA A 150 -20.21 9.52 -11.96
CA ALA A 150 -19.77 10.90 -11.86
C ALA A 150 -19.70 11.59 -13.23
N LEU A 151 -19.15 10.92 -14.25
CA LEU A 151 -19.05 11.43 -15.62
C LEU A 151 -20.41 11.57 -16.30
N ALA A 152 -21.36 10.69 -16.01
CA ALA A 152 -22.68 10.69 -16.62
C ALA A 152 -23.49 11.95 -16.29
N MET A 153 -23.17 12.65 -15.21
CA MET A 153 -23.74 13.97 -14.89
C MET A 153 -23.24 15.08 -15.81
N ASN A 154 -22.21 14.83 -16.61
CA ASN A 154 -21.51 15.82 -17.43
C ASN A 154 -21.01 17.03 -16.60
N PRO A 155 -20.24 16.82 -15.52
CA PRO A 155 -19.80 17.88 -14.64
C PRO A 155 -18.76 18.79 -15.32
N GLN A 156 -18.60 20.01 -14.81
CA GLN A 156 -17.56 20.94 -15.23
C GLN A 156 -16.21 20.59 -14.59
N ILE A 157 -16.24 20.11 -13.33
CA ILE A 157 -15.07 19.63 -12.59
C ILE A 157 -15.32 18.19 -12.12
N LEU A 158 -14.34 17.32 -12.34
CA LEU A 158 -14.32 15.97 -11.80
C LEU A 158 -13.39 15.93 -10.58
N LEU A 159 -13.91 15.51 -9.45
CA LEU A 159 -13.22 15.40 -8.18
C LEU A 159 -12.98 13.92 -7.88
N LEU A 160 -11.72 13.52 -7.73
CA LEU A 160 -11.29 12.15 -7.52
C LEU A 160 -10.57 12.04 -6.17
N ASP A 161 -11.22 11.44 -5.16
CA ASP A 161 -10.65 11.28 -3.82
C ASP A 161 -10.06 9.87 -3.65
N GLU A 162 -8.74 9.75 -3.79
CA GLU A 162 -7.98 8.49 -3.72
C GLU A 162 -8.63 7.33 -4.52
N PRO A 163 -9.01 7.55 -5.79
CA PRO A 163 -9.86 6.62 -6.53
C PRO A 163 -9.21 5.27 -6.79
N LEU A 164 -7.88 5.15 -6.67
CA LEU A 164 -7.12 3.97 -7.05
C LEU A 164 -6.41 3.28 -5.88
N SER A 165 -6.55 3.81 -4.65
CA SER A 165 -5.80 3.36 -3.47
C SER A 165 -6.09 1.90 -3.06
N ALA A 166 -7.32 1.43 -3.28
CA ALA A 166 -7.77 0.08 -2.89
C ALA A 166 -7.61 -0.98 -3.99
N LEU A 167 -6.90 -0.65 -5.09
CA LEU A 167 -6.75 -1.53 -6.24
C LEU A 167 -5.38 -2.20 -6.27
N ASP A 168 -5.35 -3.45 -6.75
CA ASP A 168 -4.09 -4.10 -7.10
C ASP A 168 -3.37 -3.34 -8.25
N ALA A 169 -2.07 -3.55 -8.38
CA ALA A 169 -1.23 -2.78 -9.30
C ALA A 169 -1.72 -2.82 -10.75
N LEU A 170 -2.16 -4.00 -11.23
CA LEU A 170 -2.65 -4.18 -12.60
C LEU A 170 -3.98 -3.46 -12.86
N THR A 171 -4.94 -3.65 -11.96
CA THR A 171 -6.25 -2.98 -12.05
C THR A 171 -6.09 -1.47 -11.96
N ARG A 172 -5.17 -1.00 -11.10
CA ARG A 172 -4.81 0.41 -10.96
C ARG A 172 -4.24 0.96 -12.27
N ALA A 173 -3.27 0.26 -12.87
CA ALA A 173 -2.66 0.64 -14.12
C ALA A 173 -3.70 0.85 -15.23
N LYS A 174 -4.56 -0.13 -15.46
CA LYS A 174 -5.62 -0.06 -16.48
C LYS A 174 -6.59 1.10 -16.24
N LEU A 175 -6.96 1.35 -14.98
CA LEU A 175 -7.88 2.43 -14.68
C LEU A 175 -7.23 3.81 -14.81
N GLN A 176 -5.93 3.93 -14.56
CA GLN A 176 -5.17 5.16 -14.83
C GLN A 176 -5.18 5.48 -16.32
N ASP A 177 -4.91 4.49 -17.19
CA ASP A 177 -4.94 4.66 -18.64
C ASP A 177 -6.36 5.04 -19.13
N GLU A 178 -7.40 4.43 -18.56
CA GLU A 178 -8.79 4.79 -18.86
C GLU A 178 -9.13 6.22 -18.42
N ILE A 179 -8.68 6.66 -17.24
CA ILE A 179 -8.88 8.05 -16.76
C ILE A 179 -8.17 9.04 -17.68
N GLU A 180 -6.93 8.73 -18.10
CA GLU A 180 -6.18 9.56 -19.04
C GLU A 180 -6.91 9.68 -20.38
N GLN A 181 -7.34 8.56 -20.97
CA GLN A 181 -8.11 8.55 -22.23
C GLN A 181 -9.42 9.35 -22.14
N ILE A 182 -10.17 9.18 -21.04
CA ILE A 182 -11.41 9.92 -20.81
C ILE A 182 -11.13 11.42 -20.73
N TRP A 183 -10.06 11.79 -20.01
CA TRP A 183 -9.66 13.19 -19.86
C TRP A 183 -9.19 13.79 -21.20
N GLU A 184 -8.43 13.06 -22.02
CA GLU A 184 -7.96 13.54 -23.32
C GLU A 184 -9.11 13.82 -24.30
N GLN A 185 -10.17 13.01 -24.24
CA GLN A 185 -11.34 13.18 -25.12
C GLN A 185 -12.15 14.44 -24.79
N ASP A 186 -12.40 14.69 -23.51
CA ASP A 186 -13.32 15.75 -23.08
C ASP A 186 -12.61 16.98 -22.50
N ARG A 187 -11.31 16.91 -22.19
CA ARG A 187 -10.49 17.97 -21.53
C ARG A 187 -11.19 18.60 -20.33
N LYS A 188 -11.86 17.79 -19.52
CA LYS A 188 -12.53 18.27 -18.31
C LYS A 188 -11.49 18.73 -17.26
N THR A 189 -11.87 19.71 -16.44
CA THR A 189 -11.07 20.05 -15.28
C THR A 189 -11.13 18.91 -14.27
N VAL A 190 -9.98 18.47 -13.78
CA VAL A 190 -9.88 17.35 -12.82
C VAL A 190 -9.06 17.76 -11.61
N ILE A 191 -9.54 17.44 -10.41
CA ILE A 191 -8.78 17.51 -9.17
C ILE A 191 -8.68 16.09 -8.62
N LEU A 192 -7.47 15.58 -8.55
CA LEU A 192 -7.15 14.26 -8.02
C LEU A 192 -6.49 14.39 -6.66
N ILE A 193 -7.02 13.73 -5.66
CA ILE A 193 -6.29 13.44 -4.43
C ILE A 193 -5.65 12.07 -4.57
N THR A 194 -4.35 12.02 -4.36
CA THR A 194 -3.61 10.75 -4.31
C THR A 194 -2.44 10.84 -3.35
N ASN A 195 -2.03 9.69 -2.83
CA ASN A 195 -0.81 9.55 -2.03
C ASN A 195 0.35 8.99 -2.88
N ASP A 196 0.10 8.67 -4.15
CA ASP A 196 1.06 8.09 -5.07
C ASP A 196 1.65 9.18 -5.98
N VAL A 197 2.97 9.43 -5.81
CA VAL A 197 3.69 10.46 -6.59
C VAL A 197 3.79 10.07 -8.07
N ASP A 198 3.97 8.78 -8.37
CA ASP A 198 4.07 8.30 -9.75
C ASP A 198 2.72 8.45 -10.48
N GLU A 199 1.60 8.16 -9.78
CA GLU A 199 0.24 8.42 -10.28
C GLU A 199 0.01 9.91 -10.55
N ALA A 200 0.39 10.77 -9.60
CA ALA A 200 0.27 12.21 -9.77
C ALA A 200 1.05 12.73 -10.98
N ILE A 201 2.29 12.23 -11.19
CA ILE A 201 3.12 12.60 -12.34
C ILE A 201 2.54 12.05 -13.65
N LEU A 202 1.98 10.84 -13.64
CA LEU A 202 1.36 10.24 -14.83
C LEU A 202 0.17 11.05 -15.31
N LEU A 203 -0.73 11.44 -14.39
CA LEU A 203 -2.05 11.97 -14.73
C LEU A 203 -2.13 13.50 -14.75
N ALA A 204 -1.41 14.20 -13.86
CA ALA A 204 -1.63 15.63 -13.65
C ALA A 204 -0.74 16.54 -14.53
N ASP A 205 -1.23 17.74 -14.78
CA ASP A 205 -0.44 18.84 -15.37
C ASP A 205 0.32 19.61 -14.29
N ARG A 206 -0.24 19.61 -13.06
CA ARG A 206 0.34 20.27 -11.90
C ARG A 206 0.08 19.48 -10.64
N ILE A 207 1.12 19.35 -9.80
CA ILE A 207 1.07 18.61 -8.53
C ILE A 207 1.31 19.59 -7.39
N ILE A 208 0.44 19.57 -6.38
CA ILE A 208 0.51 20.47 -5.24
C ILE A 208 0.50 19.63 -3.96
N PRO A 209 1.58 19.63 -3.17
CA PRO A 209 1.60 19.00 -1.86
C PRO A 209 0.70 19.75 -0.86
N LEU A 210 -0.02 19.02 -0.03
CA LEU A 210 -0.68 19.52 1.16
C LEU A 210 0.19 19.17 2.38
N THR A 211 0.56 20.18 3.17
CA THR A 211 1.41 19.99 4.35
C THR A 211 0.73 19.10 5.40
N PRO A 212 1.48 18.50 6.33
CA PRO A 212 0.90 17.71 7.41
C PRO A 212 -0.05 18.57 8.30
N GLY A 213 -1.19 17.98 8.74
CA GLY A 213 -2.06 18.62 9.76
C GLY A 213 -1.46 18.54 11.18
N PRO A 214 -1.95 19.29 12.17
CA PRO A 214 -2.97 20.35 12.04
C PRO A 214 -2.44 21.60 11.32
N ASN A 215 -3.34 22.52 10.96
CA ASN A 215 -3.03 23.74 10.22
C ASN A 215 -2.41 23.48 8.84
N ALA A 216 -2.89 22.45 8.13
CA ALA A 216 -2.37 22.11 6.81
C ALA A 216 -2.61 23.25 5.80
N THR A 217 -1.60 23.52 4.99
CA THR A 217 -1.62 24.52 3.91
C THR A 217 -1.04 23.91 2.63
N LEU A 218 -1.30 24.54 1.48
CA LEU A 218 -0.74 24.07 0.20
C LEU A 218 0.73 24.47 0.09
N GLY A 219 1.55 23.51 -0.31
CA GLY A 219 2.96 23.72 -0.63
C GLY A 219 3.19 24.26 -2.05
N PRO A 220 4.45 24.26 -2.54
CA PRO A 220 4.77 24.74 -3.87
C PRO A 220 4.15 23.86 -4.95
N ALA A 221 3.72 24.50 -6.04
CA ALA A 221 3.19 23.79 -7.20
C ALA A 221 4.32 23.25 -8.08
N PHE A 222 4.29 21.97 -8.41
CA PHE A 222 5.20 21.29 -9.33
C PHE A 222 4.51 21.09 -10.67
N LYS A 223 5.00 21.78 -11.71
CA LYS A 223 4.50 21.62 -13.07
C LYS A 223 5.08 20.35 -13.70
N VAL A 224 4.23 19.58 -14.39
CA VAL A 224 4.61 18.37 -15.11
C VAL A 224 4.81 18.73 -16.58
N GLU A 225 6.08 18.89 -17.01
CA GLU A 225 6.44 19.35 -18.36
C GLU A 225 6.60 18.20 -19.37
N MET A 226 6.16 17.00 -19.02
CA MET A 226 6.22 15.85 -19.93
C MET A 226 5.03 15.87 -20.90
N PRO A 227 5.27 15.56 -22.20
CA PRO A 227 4.21 15.50 -23.20
C PRO A 227 3.19 14.39 -22.89
N ARG A 228 1.97 14.53 -23.41
CA ARG A 228 0.90 13.52 -23.36
C ARG A 228 0.70 12.86 -24.73
N PRO A 229 0.20 11.63 -24.81
CA PRO A 229 -0.05 10.71 -23.69
C PRO A 229 1.27 10.28 -23.02
N ARG A 230 1.22 10.06 -21.71
CA ARG A 230 2.40 9.62 -20.95
C ARG A 230 2.43 8.10 -20.89
N ASP A 231 3.43 7.53 -21.56
CA ASP A 231 3.66 6.10 -21.53
C ASP A 231 4.34 5.70 -20.22
N ARG A 232 3.68 4.87 -19.44
CA ARG A 232 4.15 4.36 -18.14
C ARG A 232 5.48 3.61 -18.26
N SER A 233 5.65 2.78 -19.28
CA SER A 233 6.86 2.01 -19.51
C SER A 233 8.05 2.92 -19.84
N ALA A 234 7.81 3.95 -20.65
CA ALA A 234 8.82 4.94 -21.03
C ALA A 234 9.16 5.93 -19.90
N MET A 235 8.23 6.20 -18.97
CA MET A 235 8.44 7.16 -17.87
C MET A 235 9.66 6.82 -17.02
N ASN A 236 9.82 5.55 -16.65
CA ASN A 236 10.90 5.10 -15.77
C ASN A 236 12.30 5.35 -16.37
N SER A 237 12.44 5.41 -17.70
CA SER A 237 13.66 5.78 -18.40
C SER A 237 13.84 7.30 -18.57
N SER A 238 12.76 8.09 -18.44
CA SER A 238 12.75 9.54 -18.68
C SER A 238 13.53 10.34 -17.61
N PRO A 239 14.56 11.13 -17.99
CA PRO A 239 15.25 11.99 -17.04
C PRO A 239 14.35 13.08 -16.41
N ALA A 240 13.32 13.54 -17.14
CA ALA A 240 12.37 14.51 -16.64
C ALA A 240 11.50 13.91 -15.52
N PHE A 241 11.00 12.70 -15.73
CA PHE A 241 10.26 11.95 -14.70
C PHE A 241 11.11 11.75 -13.45
N LYS A 242 12.33 11.21 -13.59
CA LYS A 242 13.24 10.94 -12.46
C LYS A 242 13.50 12.19 -11.62
N ARG A 243 13.81 13.31 -12.26
CA ARG A 243 14.03 14.59 -11.56
C ARG A 243 12.78 15.11 -10.86
N LEU A 244 11.63 15.05 -11.52
CA LEU A 244 10.38 15.53 -10.92
C LEU A 244 9.95 14.66 -9.75
N ARG A 245 10.01 13.33 -9.91
CA ARG A 245 9.74 12.35 -8.84
C ARG A 245 10.65 12.58 -7.63
N ALA A 246 11.95 12.73 -7.85
CA ALA A 246 12.92 12.98 -6.77
C ALA A 246 12.60 14.29 -6.04
N ARG A 247 12.30 15.38 -6.75
CA ARG A 247 11.95 16.68 -6.14
C ARG A 247 10.69 16.62 -5.28
N ILE A 248 9.62 15.99 -5.77
CA ILE A 248 8.35 15.88 -5.03
C ILE A 248 8.55 14.97 -3.81
N THR A 249 9.18 13.81 -4.01
CA THR A 249 9.45 12.86 -2.91
C THR A 249 10.33 13.50 -1.84
N GLN A 250 11.39 14.22 -2.24
CA GLN A 250 12.25 14.91 -1.30
C GLN A 250 11.50 15.96 -0.48
N TYR A 251 10.66 16.78 -1.14
CA TYR A 251 9.84 17.77 -0.45
C TYR A 251 8.90 17.12 0.58
N LEU A 252 8.26 16.00 0.23
CA LEU A 252 7.39 15.27 1.15
C LEU A 252 8.17 14.65 2.32
N LEU A 253 9.38 14.12 2.08
CA LEU A 253 10.25 13.57 3.13
C LEU A 253 10.70 14.67 4.09
N ASP A 254 11.11 15.83 3.59
CA ASP A 254 11.54 16.96 4.43
C ASP A 254 10.41 17.44 5.36
N LEU A 255 9.16 17.46 4.86
CA LEU A 255 7.97 17.75 5.69
C LEU A 255 7.69 16.67 6.75
N GLY A 256 8.05 15.40 6.48
CA GLY A 256 7.85 14.28 7.41
C GLY A 256 8.88 14.26 8.53
N ILE A 257 10.14 14.60 8.25
CA ILE A 257 11.26 14.58 9.22
C ILE A 257 11.03 15.56 10.38
N GLU A 258 10.40 16.70 10.14
CA GLU A 258 10.06 17.67 11.21
C GLU A 258 9.14 17.10 12.31
N ARG A 259 8.53 15.91 12.07
CA ARG A 259 7.64 15.22 13.04
C ARG A 259 8.30 14.10 13.83
N SER A 260 9.39 13.52 13.36
CA SER A 260 10.08 12.43 14.07
C SER A 260 10.95 13.05 15.18
N GLY A 261 10.42 13.04 16.39
CA GLY A 261 11.18 13.46 17.58
C GLY A 261 12.44 12.61 17.77
N GLU A 262 13.47 13.21 18.33
CA GLU A 262 14.75 12.57 18.62
C GLU A 262 14.59 11.29 19.47
N ASP A 263 15.33 10.26 19.10
CA ASP A 263 15.43 8.98 19.80
C ASP A 263 16.04 9.22 21.20
N ASP A 264 15.23 9.19 22.24
CA ASP A 264 15.69 9.24 23.62
C ASP A 264 16.39 7.90 23.96
N GLY A 265 17.70 7.84 23.74
CA GLY A 265 18.55 6.65 23.83
C GLY A 265 18.61 5.95 25.20
N THR A 266 17.63 6.16 26.08
CA THR A 266 17.62 5.71 27.48
C THR A 266 17.14 4.27 27.68
N LEU A 267 16.45 3.64 26.70
CA LEU A 267 15.96 2.26 26.84
C LEU A 267 16.97 1.24 26.32
N ALA A 268 17.49 0.42 27.22
CA ALA A 268 18.32 -0.73 26.89
C ALA A 268 17.50 -2.03 26.82
N LEU A 269 17.79 -2.88 25.84
CA LEU A 269 17.20 -4.21 25.78
C LEU A 269 17.83 -5.09 26.85
N PRO A 270 17.05 -5.77 27.72
CA PRO A 270 17.59 -6.71 28.69
C PRO A 270 18.34 -7.88 28.05
N ASP A 271 19.44 -8.31 28.65
CA ASP A 271 20.21 -9.48 28.17
C ASP A 271 19.58 -10.79 28.65
N VAL A 272 18.47 -11.16 27.98
CA VAL A 272 17.70 -12.38 28.28
C VAL A 272 17.59 -13.24 27.04
N THR A 273 18.02 -14.50 27.13
CA THR A 273 17.98 -15.44 26.00
C THR A 273 16.57 -16.02 25.82
N PRO A 274 15.95 -15.79 24.64
CA PRO A 274 14.62 -16.37 24.34
C PRO A 274 14.71 -17.87 24.09
N ILE A 275 13.59 -18.58 24.31
CA ILE A 275 13.54 -20.04 24.03
C ILE A 275 13.79 -20.37 22.56
N THR A 276 13.52 -19.43 21.65
CA THR A 276 13.73 -19.55 20.19
C THR A 276 15.20 -19.73 19.81
N GLN A 277 16.14 -19.22 20.62
CA GLN A 277 17.59 -19.29 20.39
C GLN A 277 18.26 -20.41 21.16
N ARG A 278 17.54 -21.12 22.04
CA ARG A 278 18.10 -22.27 22.76
C ARG A 278 18.26 -23.46 21.82
N PRO A 279 19.42 -24.18 21.87
CA PRO A 279 19.58 -25.41 21.12
C PRO A 279 18.47 -26.42 21.48
N ASP A 280 17.81 -27.03 20.51
CA ASP A 280 16.82 -28.07 20.77
C ASP A 280 17.57 -29.34 21.26
N PRO A 281 17.44 -29.75 22.54
CA PRO A 281 18.14 -30.92 23.04
C PRO A 281 17.63 -32.23 22.43
N LYS A 282 16.51 -32.21 21.74
CA LYS A 282 15.86 -33.39 21.11
C LYS A 282 16.27 -33.61 19.66
N LEU A 283 17.05 -32.71 19.04
CA LEU A 283 17.55 -32.94 17.69
C LEU A 283 18.50 -34.14 17.69
N PRO A 284 18.25 -35.19 16.88
CA PRO A 284 19.19 -36.32 16.72
C PRO A 284 20.59 -35.83 16.37
N ALA A 285 21.61 -36.51 16.89
CA ALA A 285 23.02 -36.15 16.66
C ALA A 285 23.35 -36.00 15.17
N ALA A 286 22.79 -36.89 14.34
CA ALA A 286 22.96 -36.85 12.88
C ALA A 286 22.49 -35.51 12.25
N TYR A 287 21.41 -34.92 12.74
CA TYR A 287 20.95 -33.60 12.25
C TYR A 287 21.85 -32.45 12.73
N ARG A 288 22.35 -32.55 13.98
CA ARG A 288 23.31 -31.56 14.51
C ARG A 288 24.64 -31.61 13.77
N ASP A 289 25.07 -32.79 13.40
CA ASP A 289 26.32 -33.02 12.67
C ASP A 289 26.18 -32.64 11.18
N ALA A 290 25.02 -32.87 10.54
CA ALA A 290 24.72 -32.41 9.21
C ALA A 290 24.68 -30.87 9.12
N ALA A 291 24.07 -30.19 10.10
CA ALA A 291 24.06 -28.73 10.18
C ALA A 291 25.48 -28.16 10.40
N ARG A 292 26.35 -28.89 11.12
CA ARG A 292 27.77 -28.53 11.31
C ARG A 292 28.64 -28.83 10.11
N SER A 293 28.30 -29.84 9.33
CA SER A 293 29.10 -30.27 8.15
C SER A 293 28.86 -29.44 6.90
N GLY A 294 27.97 -28.44 6.95
CA GLY A 294 27.68 -27.56 5.79
C GLY A 294 26.99 -28.25 4.62
N ILE A 295 26.37 -29.41 4.85
CA ILE A 295 25.59 -30.12 3.84
C ILE A 295 24.32 -29.32 3.45
N THR A 296 23.77 -28.54 4.39
CA THR A 296 22.73 -27.55 4.12
C THR A 296 23.39 -26.16 4.01
N LYS A 297 23.57 -25.67 2.79
CA LYS A 297 24.18 -24.34 2.55
C LYS A 297 23.20 -23.17 2.80
N GLY A 298 21.90 -23.45 2.98
CA GLY A 298 20.87 -22.44 3.22
C GLY A 298 20.39 -22.43 4.68
N TYR A 299 20.10 -21.26 5.21
CA TYR A 299 19.46 -21.09 6.52
C TYR A 299 17.95 -21.38 6.44
N VAL A 300 17.32 -20.96 5.34
CA VAL A 300 15.97 -21.35 4.94
C VAL A 300 16.04 -22.02 3.57
N GLU A 301 15.49 -23.23 3.45
CA GLU A 301 15.44 -23.95 2.19
C GLU A 301 14.03 -24.40 1.85
N PHE A 302 13.59 -24.09 0.64
CA PHE A 302 12.41 -24.67 0.00
C PHE A 302 12.90 -25.64 -1.05
N SER A 303 12.49 -26.90 -0.99
CA SER A 303 12.89 -27.93 -1.94
C SER A 303 11.67 -28.57 -2.59
N ALA A 304 11.49 -28.33 -3.89
CA ALA A 304 10.38 -28.83 -4.72
C ALA A 304 8.99 -28.61 -4.07
N VAL A 305 8.80 -27.47 -3.41
CA VAL A 305 7.58 -27.18 -2.64
C VAL A 305 6.39 -26.99 -3.57
N ARG A 306 5.32 -27.75 -3.28
CA ARG A 306 4.07 -27.72 -4.03
C ARG A 306 2.88 -27.59 -3.09
N LYS A 307 1.88 -26.79 -3.48
CA LYS A 307 0.60 -26.67 -2.77
C LYS A 307 -0.58 -26.89 -3.68
N VAL A 308 -1.41 -27.88 -3.30
CA VAL A 308 -2.65 -28.24 -4.00
C VAL A 308 -3.82 -28.09 -3.04
N PHE A 309 -4.88 -27.43 -3.49
CA PHE A 309 -6.15 -27.35 -2.76
C PHE A 309 -7.22 -28.19 -3.44
N PRO A 310 -8.02 -28.95 -2.69
CA PRO A 310 -9.21 -29.59 -3.23
C PRO A 310 -10.26 -28.53 -3.54
N THR A 311 -10.82 -28.56 -4.76
CA THR A 311 -11.94 -27.70 -5.13
C THR A 311 -13.09 -28.52 -5.72
N PRO A 312 -14.32 -28.00 -5.76
CA PRO A 312 -15.47 -28.69 -6.38
C PRO A 312 -15.24 -29.03 -7.88
N LYS A 313 -14.32 -28.32 -8.53
CA LYS A 313 -13.96 -28.52 -9.95
C LYS A 313 -12.73 -29.42 -10.15
N GLY A 314 -12.20 -30.02 -9.07
CA GLY A 314 -10.98 -30.81 -9.08
C GLY A 314 -9.82 -30.15 -8.31
N PRO A 315 -8.68 -30.81 -8.17
CA PRO A 315 -7.51 -30.29 -7.46
C PRO A 315 -6.94 -29.07 -8.18
N LEU A 316 -6.74 -27.98 -7.42
CA LEU A 316 -6.12 -26.75 -7.90
C LEU A 316 -4.70 -26.66 -7.35
N THR A 317 -3.70 -26.76 -8.21
CA THR A 317 -2.31 -26.50 -7.84
C THR A 317 -2.08 -24.98 -7.87
N VAL A 318 -1.78 -24.39 -6.72
CA VAL A 318 -1.52 -22.95 -6.60
C VAL A 318 -0.04 -22.66 -6.78
N VAL A 319 0.83 -23.41 -6.08
CA VAL A 319 2.29 -23.32 -6.16
C VAL A 319 2.84 -24.65 -6.64
N ASP A 320 3.78 -24.65 -7.58
CA ASP A 320 4.35 -25.85 -8.17
C ASP A 320 5.86 -25.73 -8.38
N GLY A 321 6.64 -26.57 -7.68
CA GLY A 321 8.09 -26.60 -7.80
C GLY A 321 8.76 -25.30 -7.34
N PHE A 322 8.43 -24.85 -6.13
CA PHE A 322 9.05 -23.65 -5.56
C PHE A 322 10.35 -24.06 -4.85
N ASP A 323 11.49 -23.64 -5.41
CA ASP A 323 12.84 -23.91 -4.92
C ASP A 323 13.54 -22.60 -4.59
N LEU A 324 13.94 -22.40 -3.32
CA LEU A 324 14.61 -21.19 -2.87
C LEU A 324 15.55 -21.50 -1.70
N LYS A 325 16.74 -20.89 -1.74
CA LYS A 325 17.69 -20.90 -0.62
C LYS A 325 17.94 -19.48 -0.14
N ILE A 326 17.84 -19.28 1.18
CA ILE A 326 18.03 -18.01 1.85
C ILE A 326 19.13 -18.17 2.91
N GLU A 327 20.07 -17.27 2.93
CA GLU A 327 21.14 -17.25 3.91
C GLU A 327 20.69 -16.60 5.23
N LYS A 328 21.41 -16.89 6.29
CA LYS A 328 21.12 -16.29 7.60
C LYS A 328 21.34 -14.77 7.56
N GLY A 329 20.35 -14.02 8.05
CA GLY A 329 20.39 -12.56 8.06
C GLY A 329 20.00 -11.92 6.74
N GLU A 330 19.65 -12.69 5.71
CA GLU A 330 19.21 -12.17 4.42
C GLU A 330 17.76 -11.66 4.49
N PHE A 331 17.48 -10.55 3.82
CA PHE A 331 16.13 -10.00 3.65
C PHE A 331 15.66 -10.28 2.22
N ILE A 332 14.61 -11.07 2.06
CA ILE A 332 14.02 -11.45 0.76
C ILE A 332 12.69 -10.74 0.56
N SER A 333 12.47 -10.13 -0.59
CA SER A 333 11.15 -9.68 -1.02
C SER A 333 10.56 -10.64 -2.04
N LEU A 334 9.30 -11.04 -1.84
CA LEU A 334 8.54 -11.90 -2.74
C LEU A 334 7.50 -11.04 -3.47
N ILE A 335 7.66 -10.89 -4.79
CA ILE A 335 6.80 -10.04 -5.63
C ILE A 335 6.10 -10.86 -6.73
N GLY A 336 4.95 -10.39 -7.18
CA GLY A 336 4.17 -11.01 -8.26
C GLY A 336 2.72 -10.54 -8.23
N HIS A 337 1.94 -10.91 -9.23
CA HIS A 337 0.54 -10.50 -9.34
C HIS A 337 -0.35 -11.01 -8.19
N SER A 338 -1.48 -10.35 -8.00
CA SER A 338 -2.48 -10.78 -7.02
C SER A 338 -2.98 -12.20 -7.36
N GLY A 339 -3.07 -13.05 -6.33
CA GLY A 339 -3.51 -14.44 -6.50
C GLY A 339 -2.45 -15.43 -7.00
N CYS A 340 -1.19 -15.03 -7.24
CA CYS A 340 -0.13 -15.95 -7.63
C CYS A 340 0.39 -16.86 -6.49
N GLY A 341 -0.10 -16.74 -5.26
CA GLY A 341 0.24 -17.64 -4.16
C GLY A 341 1.33 -17.16 -3.21
N LYS A 342 1.76 -15.90 -3.23
CA LYS A 342 2.78 -15.33 -2.31
C LYS A 342 2.44 -15.57 -0.84
N SER A 343 1.25 -15.17 -0.41
CA SER A 343 0.79 -15.39 0.98
C SER A 343 0.64 -16.86 1.34
N ILE A 344 0.43 -17.75 0.34
CA ILE A 344 0.41 -19.20 0.56
C ILE A 344 1.83 -19.71 0.83
N VAL A 345 2.82 -19.27 0.07
CA VAL A 345 4.25 -19.60 0.32
C VAL A 345 4.63 -19.13 1.73
N LEU A 346 4.26 -17.90 2.09
CA LEU A 346 4.51 -17.35 3.42
C LEU A 346 3.79 -18.13 4.52
N SER A 347 2.55 -18.56 4.31
CA SER A 347 1.78 -19.38 5.25
C SER A 347 2.36 -20.79 5.41
N MET A 348 2.94 -21.37 4.35
CA MET A 348 3.60 -22.68 4.42
C MET A 348 4.86 -22.61 5.29
N ILE A 349 5.74 -21.61 5.08
CA ILE A 349 6.94 -21.46 5.93
C ILE A 349 6.60 -21.02 7.34
N ALA A 350 5.51 -20.28 7.56
CA ALA A 350 5.00 -20.00 8.91
C ALA A 350 4.53 -21.27 9.65
N GLY A 351 4.29 -22.37 8.91
CA GLY A 351 3.71 -23.59 9.44
C GLY A 351 2.22 -23.48 9.74
N LEU A 352 1.55 -22.50 9.12
CA LEU A 352 0.09 -22.30 9.22
C LEU A 352 -0.67 -23.10 8.16
N THR A 353 0.01 -23.47 7.08
CA THR A 353 -0.54 -24.25 5.97
C THR A 353 0.42 -25.37 5.65
N GLU A 354 -0.06 -26.61 5.60
CA GLU A 354 0.75 -27.79 5.25
C GLU A 354 1.19 -27.75 3.80
N VAL A 355 2.41 -28.22 3.53
CA VAL A 355 2.96 -28.45 2.20
C VAL A 355 2.31 -29.71 1.61
N SER A 356 1.90 -29.71 0.35
CA SER A 356 1.33 -30.90 -0.30
C SER A 356 2.41 -31.90 -0.73
N THR A 357 3.52 -31.40 -1.28
CA THR A 357 4.74 -32.16 -1.59
C THR A 357 5.96 -31.24 -1.51
N GLY A 358 7.14 -31.81 -1.36
CA GLY A 358 8.37 -31.08 -1.10
C GLY A 358 8.59 -30.85 0.39
N VAL A 359 9.60 -30.07 0.74
CA VAL A 359 9.98 -29.82 2.13
C VAL A 359 10.44 -28.37 2.30
N ILE A 360 10.15 -27.80 3.49
CA ILE A 360 10.69 -26.50 3.92
C ILE A 360 11.53 -26.75 5.17
N VAL A 361 12.77 -26.26 5.16
CA VAL A 361 13.72 -26.38 6.27
C VAL A 361 14.11 -25.00 6.77
N LEU A 362 14.09 -24.82 8.09
CA LEU A 362 14.59 -23.61 8.79
C LEU A 362 15.66 -24.03 9.79
N ASP A 363 16.87 -23.48 9.67
CA ASP A 363 17.99 -23.74 10.57
C ASP A 363 18.23 -25.25 10.78
N GLY A 364 18.18 -26.03 9.70
CA GLY A 364 18.37 -27.49 9.69
C GLY A 364 17.19 -28.31 10.21
N LYS A 365 16.03 -27.69 10.49
CA LYS A 365 14.82 -28.36 10.99
C LYS A 365 13.68 -28.19 10.00
N GLU A 366 12.98 -29.29 9.70
CA GLU A 366 11.76 -29.26 8.88
C GLU A 366 10.65 -28.46 9.55
N VAL A 367 9.97 -27.65 8.76
CA VAL A 367 8.82 -26.84 9.18
C VAL A 367 7.54 -27.66 9.06
N ALA A 368 7.16 -28.37 10.12
CA ALA A 368 5.96 -29.18 10.15
C ALA A 368 4.72 -28.45 10.70
N SER A 369 4.91 -27.44 11.57
CA SER A 369 3.81 -26.68 12.21
C SER A 369 4.27 -25.30 12.63
N ALA A 370 3.33 -24.44 13.04
CA ALA A 370 3.64 -23.12 13.57
C ALA A 370 4.50 -23.22 14.84
N GLY A 371 5.43 -22.27 15.00
CA GLY A 371 6.35 -22.25 16.13
C GLY A 371 6.80 -20.83 16.47
N PRO A 372 7.28 -20.59 17.71
CA PRO A 372 7.72 -19.28 18.18
C PRO A 372 9.02 -18.78 17.53
N ASP A 373 9.72 -19.64 16.82
CA ASP A 373 10.93 -19.33 16.03
C ASP A 373 10.62 -18.56 14.74
N ARG A 374 9.35 -18.43 14.39
CA ARG A 374 8.84 -17.68 13.23
C ARG A 374 7.80 -16.68 13.67
N ALA A 375 8.06 -15.40 13.42
CA ALA A 375 7.10 -14.33 13.68
C ALA A 375 6.44 -13.89 12.38
N VAL A 376 5.12 -13.66 12.43
CA VAL A 376 4.33 -13.20 11.27
C VAL A 376 3.72 -11.85 11.56
N VAL A 377 3.94 -10.90 10.64
CA VAL A 377 3.19 -9.64 10.55
C VAL A 377 2.22 -9.79 9.39
N PHE A 378 0.93 -9.80 9.71
CA PHE A 378 -0.13 -9.95 8.71
C PHE A 378 -0.49 -8.59 8.08
N GLN A 379 -1.07 -8.61 6.90
CA GLN A 379 -1.61 -7.44 6.21
C GLN A 379 -2.62 -6.68 7.09
N ALA A 380 -3.57 -7.39 7.72
CA ALA A 380 -4.38 -6.84 8.80
C ALA A 380 -3.63 -7.02 10.13
N PRO A 381 -3.53 -5.99 10.99
CA PRO A 381 -2.68 -6.02 12.18
C PRO A 381 -2.93 -7.14 13.20
N SER A 382 -4.06 -7.85 13.11
CA SER A 382 -4.41 -9.02 13.94
C SER A 382 -4.17 -8.80 15.45
N LEU A 383 -4.53 -7.62 15.94
CA LEU A 383 -4.45 -7.28 17.36
C LEU A 383 -5.74 -7.65 18.08
N MET A 384 -5.62 -7.97 19.38
CA MET A 384 -6.77 -8.10 20.25
C MET A 384 -7.30 -6.69 20.57
N PRO A 385 -8.50 -6.29 20.08
CA PRO A 385 -8.97 -4.91 20.15
C PRO A 385 -9.24 -4.42 21.57
N TRP A 386 -9.51 -5.32 22.49
CA TRP A 386 -9.77 -5.04 23.91
C TRP A 386 -8.50 -4.92 24.76
N LEU A 387 -7.33 -5.32 24.25
CA LEU A 387 -6.04 -5.18 24.90
C LEU A 387 -5.36 -3.87 24.49
N THR A 388 -4.50 -3.37 25.37
CA THR A 388 -3.61 -2.23 25.07
C THR A 388 -2.51 -2.63 24.08
N ALA A 389 -1.76 -1.67 23.55
CA ALA A 389 -0.59 -1.93 22.72
C ALA A 389 0.43 -2.78 23.48
N ARG A 390 0.71 -2.42 24.74
CA ARG A 390 1.60 -3.14 25.64
C ARG A 390 1.19 -4.59 25.84
N GLU A 391 -0.09 -4.83 26.16
CA GLU A 391 -0.62 -6.18 26.38
C GLU A 391 -0.58 -7.03 25.12
N ASN A 392 -0.87 -6.45 23.94
CA ASN A 392 -0.77 -7.17 22.67
C ASN A 392 0.65 -7.66 22.35
N VAL A 393 1.68 -6.91 22.72
CA VAL A 393 3.08 -7.33 22.56
C VAL A 393 3.46 -8.34 23.66
N ALA A 394 3.01 -8.13 24.89
CA ALA A 394 3.29 -8.99 26.04
C ALA A 394 2.82 -10.42 25.84
N LEU A 395 1.70 -10.65 25.13
CA LEU A 395 1.19 -12.00 24.80
C LEU A 395 2.29 -12.92 24.21
N GLY A 396 3.11 -12.37 23.32
CA GLY A 396 4.21 -13.11 22.70
C GLY A 396 5.44 -13.20 23.60
N VAL A 397 5.82 -12.08 24.23
CA VAL A 397 6.99 -11.98 25.10
C VAL A 397 6.87 -12.94 26.28
N ASP A 398 5.71 -13.02 26.93
CA ASP A 398 5.48 -13.94 28.05
C ASP A 398 5.66 -15.41 27.64
N ARG A 399 5.35 -15.74 26.39
CA ARG A 399 5.53 -17.09 25.87
C ARG A 399 6.96 -17.43 25.52
N VAL A 400 7.71 -16.45 24.98
CA VAL A 400 9.07 -16.66 24.49
C VAL A 400 10.13 -16.50 25.58
N PHE A 401 9.85 -15.69 26.61
CA PHE A 401 10.75 -15.42 27.74
C PHE A 401 10.18 -15.92 29.07
N PRO A 402 9.80 -17.21 29.21
CA PRO A 402 9.17 -17.70 30.43
C PRO A 402 10.09 -17.65 31.66
N HIS A 403 11.42 -17.58 31.45
CA HIS A 403 12.42 -17.54 32.49
C HIS A 403 12.84 -16.12 32.87
N ALA A 404 12.42 -15.10 32.12
CA ALA A 404 12.66 -13.71 32.46
C ALA A 404 11.77 -13.26 33.63
N SER A 405 12.26 -12.33 34.42
CA SER A 405 11.43 -11.66 35.43
C SER A 405 10.33 -10.83 34.79
N ALA A 406 9.31 -10.50 35.57
CA ALA A 406 8.22 -9.64 35.08
C ALA A 406 8.71 -8.22 34.71
N ALA A 407 9.80 -7.75 35.32
CA ALA A 407 10.44 -6.47 34.99
C ALA A 407 11.11 -6.54 33.62
N GLU A 408 11.97 -7.53 33.38
CA GLU A 408 12.66 -7.74 32.11
C GLU A 408 11.68 -7.92 30.95
N ARG A 409 10.59 -8.69 31.14
CA ARG A 409 9.56 -8.80 30.10
C ARG A 409 8.87 -7.48 29.78
N ARG A 410 8.59 -6.65 30.80
CA ARG A 410 8.05 -5.29 30.59
C ARG A 410 9.04 -4.39 29.85
N ASP A 411 10.31 -4.49 30.15
CA ASP A 411 11.36 -3.70 29.53
C ASP A 411 11.51 -4.09 28.04
N ILE A 412 11.47 -5.39 27.70
CA ILE A 412 11.44 -5.88 26.31
C ILE A 412 10.25 -5.27 25.56
N VAL A 413 9.04 -5.34 26.14
CA VAL A 413 7.82 -4.80 25.52
C VAL A 413 7.95 -3.29 25.30
N SER A 414 8.40 -2.57 26.34
CA SER A 414 8.55 -1.11 26.26
C SER A 414 9.61 -0.70 25.25
N TYR A 415 10.73 -1.43 25.18
CA TYR A 415 11.79 -1.19 24.21
C TYR A 415 11.27 -1.25 22.77
N TYR A 416 10.60 -2.35 22.39
CA TYR A 416 10.13 -2.49 21.01
C TYR A 416 8.99 -1.54 20.67
N LEU A 417 8.09 -1.23 21.61
CA LEU A 417 7.05 -0.22 21.38
C LEU A 417 7.62 1.19 21.21
N ALA A 418 8.62 1.55 22.00
CA ALA A 418 9.33 2.83 21.84
C ALA A 418 10.04 2.90 20.48
N ARG A 419 10.74 1.83 20.09
CA ARG A 419 11.45 1.76 18.79
C ARG A 419 10.54 1.90 17.57
N VAL A 420 9.29 1.49 17.67
CA VAL A 420 8.32 1.72 16.59
C VAL A 420 7.58 3.05 16.75
N GLY A 421 8.03 3.95 17.62
CA GLY A 421 7.45 5.28 17.83
C GLY A 421 6.09 5.26 18.52
N LEU A 422 5.89 4.36 19.48
CA LEU A 422 4.65 4.23 20.26
C LEU A 422 4.86 4.43 21.77
N ALA A 423 5.91 5.16 22.17
CA ALA A 423 6.21 5.43 23.58
C ALA A 423 5.01 6.02 24.33
N ASP A 424 4.33 7.01 23.72
CA ASP A 424 3.20 7.72 24.30
C ASP A 424 1.84 7.01 24.18
N ALA A 425 1.81 5.88 23.46
CA ALA A 425 0.57 5.15 23.16
C ALA A 425 0.55 3.72 23.68
N MET A 426 1.52 3.32 24.50
CA MET A 426 1.67 1.93 24.98
C MET A 426 0.44 1.42 25.71
N ASP A 427 -0.23 2.27 26.49
CA ASP A 427 -1.35 1.91 27.35
C ASP A 427 -2.71 2.22 26.72
N ARG A 428 -2.74 2.65 25.45
CA ARG A 428 -3.99 2.81 24.68
C ARG A 428 -4.47 1.46 24.16
N ARG A 429 -5.79 1.26 24.15
CA ARG A 429 -6.41 0.04 23.59
C ARG A 429 -6.19 -0.02 22.09
N ALA A 430 -6.02 -1.23 21.56
CA ALA A 430 -5.85 -1.42 20.13
C ALA A 430 -7.05 -0.92 19.31
N SER A 431 -8.29 -0.98 19.87
CA SER A 431 -9.47 -0.36 19.25
C SER A 431 -9.29 1.12 18.94
N ASP A 432 -8.58 1.86 19.80
CA ASP A 432 -8.47 3.32 19.80
C ASP A 432 -7.24 3.83 19.00
N LEU A 433 -6.47 2.90 18.44
CA LEU A 433 -5.30 3.20 17.62
C LEU A 433 -5.67 3.39 16.15
N SER A 434 -4.95 4.26 15.44
CA SER A 434 -5.02 4.36 13.99
C SER A 434 -4.48 3.08 13.32
N ASN A 435 -4.78 2.86 12.05
CA ASN A 435 -4.28 1.68 11.32
C ASN A 435 -2.75 1.64 11.27
N GLY A 436 -2.08 2.78 11.07
CA GLY A 436 -0.63 2.87 11.13
C GLY A 436 -0.07 2.49 12.51
N MET A 437 -0.68 2.99 13.59
CA MET A 437 -0.29 2.62 14.96
C MET A 437 -0.52 1.13 15.25
N LYS A 438 -1.64 0.56 14.79
CA LYS A 438 -1.91 -0.89 14.90
C LYS A 438 -0.84 -1.71 14.20
N GLN A 439 -0.40 -1.27 13.02
CA GLN A 439 0.66 -1.96 12.27
C GLN A 439 2.00 -1.87 13.00
N ARG A 440 2.33 -0.70 13.57
CA ARG A 440 3.52 -0.51 14.43
C ARG A 440 3.51 -1.49 15.63
N VAL A 441 2.36 -1.67 16.29
CA VAL A 441 2.22 -2.69 17.37
C VAL A 441 2.47 -4.10 16.84
N GLY A 442 1.95 -4.45 15.65
CA GLY A 442 2.18 -5.74 15.00
C GLY A 442 3.66 -6.01 14.72
N ILE A 443 4.39 -5.00 14.23
CA ILE A 443 5.83 -5.06 14.00
C ILE A 443 6.59 -5.21 15.33
N ALA A 444 6.28 -4.38 16.34
CA ALA A 444 6.89 -4.49 17.67
C ALA A 444 6.69 -5.88 18.27
N ARG A 445 5.47 -6.43 18.16
CA ARG A 445 5.15 -7.79 18.62
C ARG A 445 6.00 -8.85 17.94
N ALA A 446 6.20 -8.74 16.62
CA ALA A 446 6.97 -9.72 15.86
C ALA A 446 8.46 -9.69 16.23
N PHE A 447 9.07 -8.51 16.33
CA PHE A 447 10.48 -8.39 16.73
C PHE A 447 10.72 -8.74 18.20
N ALA A 448 9.77 -8.43 19.09
CA ALA A 448 9.87 -8.75 20.51
C ALA A 448 9.94 -10.26 20.80
N LEU A 449 9.53 -11.10 19.85
CA LEU A 449 9.69 -12.56 19.94
C LEU A 449 11.13 -13.03 19.71
N SER A 450 12.04 -12.15 19.25
CA SER A 450 13.38 -12.52 18.82
C SER A 450 13.40 -13.77 17.93
N PRO A 451 12.63 -13.76 16.83
CA PRO A 451 12.44 -14.95 15.99
C PRO A 451 13.70 -15.30 15.21
N LYS A 452 13.80 -16.54 14.74
CA LYS A 452 14.79 -16.95 13.74
C LYS A 452 14.45 -16.46 12.34
N LEU A 453 13.14 -16.35 12.05
CA LEU A 453 12.62 -15.92 10.76
C LEU A 453 11.45 -14.95 10.95
N LEU A 454 11.56 -13.78 10.33
CA LEU A 454 10.51 -12.76 10.28
C LEU A 454 9.75 -12.88 8.95
N LEU A 455 8.45 -13.00 9.02
CA LEU A 455 7.55 -13.14 7.87
C LEU A 455 6.61 -11.93 7.83
N LEU A 456 6.60 -11.23 6.72
CA LEU A 456 5.86 -9.99 6.51
C LEU A 456 4.91 -10.18 5.31
N ASP A 457 3.60 -10.25 5.56
CA ASP A 457 2.59 -10.40 4.50
C ASP A 457 1.96 -9.05 4.19
N GLU A 458 2.42 -8.37 3.15
CA GLU A 458 2.00 -7.03 2.74
C GLU A 458 1.90 -6.05 3.94
N PRO A 459 2.96 -5.91 4.76
CA PRO A 459 2.87 -5.24 6.07
C PRO A 459 2.51 -3.76 5.97
N PHE A 460 2.59 -3.17 4.79
CA PHE A 460 2.34 -1.75 4.55
C PHE A 460 1.17 -1.50 3.58
N GLY A 461 0.52 -2.56 3.09
CA GLY A 461 -0.49 -2.49 2.02
C GLY A 461 -1.73 -1.66 2.35
N MET A 462 -2.10 -1.55 3.64
CA MET A 462 -3.26 -0.79 4.10
C MET A 462 -2.92 0.65 4.54
N LEU A 463 -1.68 1.10 4.32
CA LEU A 463 -1.20 2.40 4.73
C LEU A 463 -1.09 3.36 3.54
N ASP A 464 -1.29 4.64 3.80
CA ASP A 464 -0.93 5.68 2.84
C ASP A 464 0.58 5.72 2.60
N SER A 465 1.00 6.26 1.46
CA SER A 465 2.39 6.17 1.00
C SER A 465 3.39 6.78 1.99
N LEU A 466 3.03 7.85 2.68
CA LEU A 466 3.96 8.53 3.59
C LEU A 466 4.08 7.81 4.93
N THR A 467 2.95 7.38 5.53
CA THR A 467 2.96 6.51 6.71
C THR A 467 3.69 5.19 6.41
N ARG A 468 3.55 4.68 5.18
CA ARG A 468 4.29 3.51 4.69
C ARG A 468 5.80 3.77 4.70
N TRP A 469 6.25 4.91 4.19
CA TRP A 469 7.66 5.27 4.15
C TRP A 469 8.28 5.36 5.54
N GLU A 470 7.62 6.06 6.47
CA GLU A 470 8.05 6.12 7.87
C GLU A 470 8.17 4.72 8.49
N LEU A 471 7.18 3.86 8.25
CA LEU A 471 7.16 2.53 8.83
C LEU A 471 8.21 1.60 8.21
N GLN A 472 8.52 1.76 6.93
CA GLN A 472 9.63 1.07 6.27
C GLN A 472 10.99 1.45 6.89
N GLU A 473 11.22 2.74 7.18
CA GLU A 473 12.44 3.19 7.86
C GLU A 473 12.54 2.62 9.28
N VAL A 474 11.46 2.65 10.05
CA VAL A 474 11.36 2.03 11.37
C VAL A 474 11.66 0.53 11.31
N LEU A 475 11.04 -0.19 10.35
CA LEU A 475 11.31 -1.61 10.16
C LEU A 475 12.79 -1.86 9.89
N MET A 476 13.41 -1.08 9.01
CA MET A 476 14.80 -1.25 8.64
C MET A 476 15.77 -0.88 9.77
N ASP A 477 15.45 0.11 10.63
CA ASP A 477 16.26 0.41 11.81
C ASP A 477 16.25 -0.77 12.81
N VAL A 478 15.08 -1.32 13.11
CA VAL A 478 14.95 -2.49 13.98
C VAL A 478 15.63 -3.72 13.36
N TRP A 479 15.41 -3.96 12.05
CA TRP A 479 16.04 -5.08 11.34
C TRP A 479 17.57 -4.98 11.33
N LYS A 480 18.13 -3.80 11.10
CA LYS A 480 19.58 -3.56 11.13
C LYS A 480 20.23 -3.97 12.46
N ARG A 481 19.52 -3.80 13.57
CA ARG A 481 19.98 -4.16 14.91
C ARG A 481 19.89 -5.65 15.19
N THR A 482 18.85 -6.31 14.66
CA THR A 482 18.56 -7.72 14.94
C THR A 482 19.17 -8.67 13.93
N GLN A 483 19.37 -8.24 12.69
CA GLN A 483 19.86 -9.04 11.55
C GLN A 483 19.09 -10.36 11.41
N VAL A 484 17.79 -10.34 11.73
CA VAL A 484 16.92 -11.51 11.58
C VAL A 484 16.69 -11.80 10.11
N THR A 485 16.72 -13.09 9.72
CA THR A 485 16.35 -13.49 8.36
C THR A 485 14.88 -13.11 8.10
N ALA A 486 14.57 -12.47 6.98
CA ALA A 486 13.25 -11.94 6.71
C ALA A 486 12.74 -12.31 5.31
N ILE A 487 11.43 -12.58 5.20
CA ILE A 487 10.71 -12.73 3.94
C ILE A 487 9.54 -11.75 3.97
N CYS A 488 9.50 -10.82 3.01
CA CYS A 488 8.46 -9.83 2.85
C CYS A 488 7.69 -10.07 1.55
N VAL A 489 6.40 -10.30 1.65
CA VAL A 489 5.50 -10.28 0.50
C VAL A 489 5.07 -8.84 0.25
N THR A 490 5.24 -8.36 -0.96
CA THR A 490 4.82 -7.03 -1.37
C THR A 490 4.39 -7.01 -2.84
N HIS A 491 3.60 -6.02 -3.20
CA HIS A 491 3.28 -5.69 -4.59
C HIS A 491 3.91 -4.35 -5.02
N ASP A 492 4.65 -3.69 -4.13
CA ASP A 492 5.31 -2.42 -4.36
C ASP A 492 6.77 -2.66 -4.76
N VAL A 493 7.11 -2.26 -6.00
CA VAL A 493 8.45 -2.43 -6.59
C VAL A 493 9.51 -1.65 -5.81
N ASP A 494 9.20 -0.43 -5.41
CA ASP A 494 10.11 0.44 -4.68
C ASP A 494 10.39 -0.09 -3.28
N GLU A 495 9.37 -0.67 -2.64
CA GLU A 495 9.49 -1.36 -1.35
C GLU A 495 10.39 -2.59 -1.46
N ALA A 496 10.18 -3.42 -2.49
CA ALA A 496 10.99 -4.61 -2.71
C ALA A 496 12.48 -4.28 -2.85
N ILE A 497 12.83 -3.24 -3.61
CA ILE A 497 14.21 -2.79 -3.80
C ILE A 497 14.79 -2.18 -2.51
N LEU A 498 13.98 -1.41 -1.79
CA LEU A 498 14.41 -0.74 -0.56
C LEU A 498 14.81 -1.76 0.52
N LEU A 499 14.00 -2.80 0.71
CA LEU A 499 14.12 -3.72 1.83
C LEU A 499 15.07 -4.89 1.54
N ALA A 500 15.02 -5.47 0.34
CA ALA A 500 15.55 -6.80 0.10
C ALA A 500 17.01 -6.84 -0.39
N ASP A 501 17.71 -7.91 -0.02
CA ASP A 501 18.98 -8.31 -0.61
C ASP A 501 18.77 -9.08 -1.92
N LYS A 502 17.62 -9.80 -2.01
CA LYS A 502 17.15 -10.45 -3.24
C LYS A 502 15.64 -10.25 -3.40
N VAL A 503 15.20 -9.98 -4.62
CA VAL A 503 13.79 -9.96 -4.98
C VAL A 503 13.45 -11.23 -5.76
N VAL A 504 12.53 -12.01 -5.23
CA VAL A 504 12.02 -13.25 -5.83
C VAL A 504 10.71 -12.95 -6.54
N MET A 505 10.69 -13.11 -7.85
CA MET A 505 9.55 -12.82 -8.70
C MET A 505 8.77 -14.10 -9.00
N MET A 506 7.49 -14.13 -8.65
CA MET A 506 6.61 -15.27 -8.89
C MET A 506 5.82 -15.12 -10.19
N THR A 507 5.71 -16.21 -10.94
CA THR A 507 4.83 -16.27 -12.12
C THR A 507 3.37 -16.26 -11.71
N ASN A 508 2.46 -16.07 -12.68
CA ASN A 508 1.03 -16.11 -12.41
C ASN A 508 0.55 -17.52 -12.02
N GLY A 509 -0.52 -17.56 -11.19
CA GLY A 509 -1.27 -18.77 -10.92
C GLY A 509 -2.27 -19.14 -12.06
N PRO A 510 -2.76 -20.38 -12.08
CA PRO A 510 -2.37 -21.55 -11.28
C PRO A 510 -0.97 -22.09 -11.67
N ASN A 511 -0.44 -22.99 -10.82
CA ASN A 511 0.90 -23.56 -10.96
C ASN A 511 2.01 -22.49 -10.93
N ALA A 512 1.88 -21.51 -10.03
CA ALA A 512 2.87 -20.46 -9.86
C ALA A 512 4.20 -21.03 -9.36
N ARG A 513 5.29 -20.49 -9.89
CA ARG A 513 6.66 -20.86 -9.55
C ARG A 513 7.54 -19.61 -9.49
N ILE A 514 8.78 -19.77 -9.08
CA ILE A 514 9.78 -18.70 -9.22
C ILE A 514 10.05 -18.50 -10.72
N GLY A 515 9.81 -17.29 -11.19
CA GLY A 515 10.13 -16.89 -12.56
C GLY A 515 11.54 -16.32 -12.66
N HIS A 516 11.92 -15.47 -11.70
CA HIS A 516 13.26 -14.87 -11.64
C HIS A 516 13.65 -14.53 -10.19
N VAL A 517 14.96 -14.54 -9.91
CA VAL A 517 15.53 -14.08 -8.64
C VAL A 517 16.54 -12.97 -8.95
N MET A 518 16.23 -11.76 -8.58
CA MET A 518 17.05 -10.58 -8.82
C MET A 518 17.83 -10.22 -7.55
N PRO A 519 19.18 -10.30 -7.54
CA PRO A 519 19.98 -9.76 -6.44
C PRO A 519 19.94 -8.22 -6.48
N VAL A 520 19.94 -7.59 -5.31
CA VAL A 520 19.93 -6.14 -5.16
C VAL A 520 21.24 -5.70 -4.50
N ASP A 521 22.24 -5.38 -5.32
CA ASP A 521 23.59 -5.00 -4.89
C ASP A 521 23.69 -3.49 -4.57
N LEU A 522 22.69 -2.94 -3.88
CA LEU A 522 22.71 -1.57 -3.42
C LEU A 522 23.28 -1.48 -1.99
N PRO A 523 24.13 -0.49 -1.68
CA PRO A 523 24.73 -0.37 -0.35
C PRO A 523 23.66 -0.13 0.73
N ARG A 524 23.91 -0.67 1.94
CA ARG A 524 23.10 -0.42 3.14
C ARG A 524 23.82 0.58 4.06
N PRO A 525 23.11 1.43 4.84
CA PRO A 525 21.67 1.52 4.95
C PRO A 525 21.04 2.16 3.70
N ARG A 526 19.95 1.58 3.23
CA ARG A 526 19.16 2.15 2.11
C ARG A 526 18.10 3.06 2.70
N THR A 527 18.12 4.30 2.29
CA THR A 527 17.03 5.25 2.53
C THR A 527 16.35 5.54 1.19
N ARG A 528 15.09 5.92 1.24
CA ARG A 528 14.36 6.29 0.01
C ARG A 528 15.06 7.42 -0.76
N ARG A 529 15.61 8.38 -0.05
CA ARG A 529 16.42 9.46 -0.63
C ARG A 529 17.65 8.93 -1.37
N ALA A 530 18.44 8.09 -0.70
CA ALA A 530 19.64 7.52 -1.31
C ALA A 530 19.33 6.65 -2.54
N LEU A 531 18.19 5.95 -2.55
CA LEU A 531 17.75 5.17 -3.71
C LEU A 531 17.41 6.06 -4.91
N LEU A 532 16.69 7.16 -4.71
CA LEU A 532 16.30 8.06 -5.81
C LEU A 532 17.50 8.66 -6.56
N ASP A 533 18.62 8.86 -5.85
CA ASP A 533 19.86 9.40 -6.40
C ASP A 533 20.79 8.31 -6.97
N HIS A 534 20.52 7.02 -6.70
CA HIS A 534 21.39 5.92 -7.13
C HIS A 534 21.12 5.53 -8.59
N PRO A 535 22.16 5.47 -9.46
CA PRO A 535 21.96 5.19 -10.89
C PRO A 535 21.35 3.81 -11.16
N ASP A 536 21.74 2.78 -10.39
CA ASP A 536 21.24 1.42 -10.57
C ASP A 536 19.83 1.20 -10.06
N TYR A 537 19.29 2.08 -9.21
CA TYR A 537 17.94 1.93 -8.67
C TYR A 537 16.88 1.82 -9.77
N TYR A 538 16.95 2.69 -10.78
CA TYR A 538 16.00 2.68 -11.89
C TYR A 538 16.19 1.48 -12.82
N ARG A 539 17.38 0.88 -12.88
CA ARG A 539 17.61 -0.39 -13.59
C ARG A 539 16.89 -1.54 -12.90
N TYR A 540 17.04 -1.70 -11.58
CA TYR A 540 16.30 -2.69 -10.80
C TYR A 540 14.79 -2.49 -10.89
N ARG A 541 14.36 -1.23 -10.81
CA ARG A 541 12.95 -0.89 -10.94
C ARG A 541 12.38 -1.27 -12.30
N GLN A 542 13.12 -1.01 -13.38
CA GLN A 542 12.70 -1.39 -14.73
C GLN A 542 12.60 -2.91 -14.89
N GLU A 543 13.59 -3.66 -14.42
CA GLU A 543 13.60 -5.12 -14.49
C GLU A 543 12.39 -5.75 -13.79
N LEU A 544 12.00 -5.21 -12.63
CA LEU A 544 10.81 -5.65 -11.90
C LEU A 544 9.52 -5.31 -12.65
N LEU A 545 9.42 -4.11 -13.21
CA LEU A 545 8.26 -3.69 -13.98
C LEU A 545 8.10 -4.52 -15.26
N ASP A 546 9.17 -4.72 -16.01
CA ASP A 546 9.18 -5.53 -17.24
C ASP A 546 8.72 -6.97 -16.96
N PHE A 547 9.20 -7.57 -15.85
CA PHE A 547 8.74 -8.89 -15.43
C PHE A 547 7.23 -8.90 -15.12
N LEU A 548 6.74 -7.92 -14.37
CA LEU A 548 5.31 -7.83 -14.04
C LEU A 548 4.46 -7.64 -15.31
N GLU A 549 4.90 -6.82 -16.26
CA GLU A 549 4.21 -6.61 -17.54
C GLU A 549 4.20 -7.88 -18.42
N GLU A 550 5.31 -8.62 -18.48
CA GLU A 550 5.38 -9.90 -19.23
C GLU A 550 4.31 -10.90 -18.79
N TYR A 551 4.02 -10.95 -17.49
CA TYR A 551 3.01 -11.85 -16.92
C TYR A 551 1.59 -11.22 -16.86
N GLU A 552 1.41 -9.99 -17.33
CA GLU A 552 0.11 -9.29 -17.28
C GLU A 552 -0.96 -9.86 -18.22
N GLY A 553 -0.55 -10.37 -19.38
CA GLY A 553 -1.45 -10.80 -20.45
C GLY A 553 -1.86 -12.28 -20.46
N GLY A 554 -1.47 -13.09 -19.46
CA GLY A 554 -1.70 -14.54 -19.50
C GLY A 554 -0.90 -15.26 -20.61
N ALA A 555 0.12 -14.62 -21.17
CA ALA A 555 0.98 -15.18 -22.18
C ALA A 555 1.76 -16.37 -21.60
N LYS A 556 1.87 -17.46 -22.39
CA LYS A 556 2.71 -18.60 -22.02
C LYS A 556 4.17 -18.12 -21.93
N PRO A 557 4.88 -18.42 -20.84
CA PRO A 557 6.25 -17.99 -20.66
C PRO A 557 7.13 -18.54 -21.79
N LYS A 558 8.05 -17.71 -22.30
CA LYS A 558 9.20 -18.21 -23.07
C LYS A 558 9.99 -19.15 -22.16
N PRO A 559 10.48 -20.30 -22.65
CA PRO A 559 11.27 -21.22 -21.83
C PRO A 559 12.51 -20.47 -21.32
N ALA A 560 12.74 -20.54 -20.00
CA ALA A 560 13.92 -19.98 -19.36
C ALA A 560 15.18 -20.51 -20.04
N GLN A 561 16.03 -19.64 -20.51
CA GLN A 561 17.39 -20.02 -20.91
C GLN A 561 18.12 -20.39 -19.61
N ALA A 562 18.46 -21.68 -19.50
CA ALA A 562 19.30 -22.20 -18.44
C ALA A 562 20.66 -21.50 -18.49
N ALA A 563 21.03 -20.80 -17.40
CA ALA A 563 22.37 -20.32 -17.13
C ALA A 563 23.01 -21.18 -16.04
#